data_e79126f8b2386e9ec52ef88a05417413
#
_entry.id   e79126f8b2386e9ec52ef88a05417413
#
_cell.length_a   1.000
_cell.length_b   1.000
_cell.length_c   1.000
_cell.angle_alpha   90.00
_cell.angle_beta   90.00
_cell.angle_gamma   90.00
#
_symmetry.space_group_name_H-M   'P 1'
#
loop_
_entity.id
_entity.type
_entity.pdbx_description
1 polymer ?
#
loop_
_entity_poly.entity_id
_entity_poly.type
_entity_poly.pdbx_seq_one_letter_code
_entity_poly.pdbx_strand_id
1 'polypeptide(L)' 'MENLVSTAWLAGELGKPDLVVLDCSTYLPGEPGDKHGGFRAAHIPGARLFDIDLIADPEDTLPHMVPSAARFAALVGAL' A
#
# COMPACT_ATOMS: atom_id res chain seq x y z
N MET A 1 -1.34 17.92 -6.21
CA MET A 1 -0.44 17.33 -5.18
C MET A 1 0.92 17.08 -5.80
N GLU A 2 1.97 17.39 -5.11
CA GLU A 2 3.33 17.11 -5.55
C GLU A 2 3.68 15.63 -5.35
N ASN A 3 4.76 15.17 -5.99
CA ASN A 3 5.20 13.78 -5.88
C ASN A 3 5.66 13.41 -4.47
N LEU A 4 6.18 14.41 -3.73
CA LEU A 4 6.57 14.26 -2.33
C LEU A 4 5.87 15.33 -1.50
N VAL A 5 5.42 14.96 -0.32
CA VAL A 5 4.73 15.87 0.59
C VAL A 5 5.34 15.77 1.98
N SER A 6 5.20 16.84 2.77
CA SER A 6 5.65 16.84 4.16
C SER A 6 4.67 16.08 5.05
N THR A 7 5.15 15.63 6.21
CA THR A 7 4.28 15.02 7.22
C THR A 7 3.25 16.02 7.76
N ALA A 8 3.62 17.28 7.87
CA ALA A 8 2.71 18.35 8.30
C ALA A 8 1.58 18.56 7.32
N TRP A 9 1.88 18.58 6.00
CA TRP A 9 0.86 18.68 4.96
C TRP A 9 -0.11 17.50 5.04
N LEU A 10 0.43 16.27 5.12
CA LEU A 10 -0.39 15.06 5.20
C LEU A 10 -1.28 15.08 6.44
N ALA A 11 -0.75 15.46 7.59
CA ALA A 11 -1.52 15.52 8.83
C ALA A 11 -2.74 16.44 8.70
N GLY A 12 -2.59 17.56 7.97
CA GLY A 12 -3.68 18.50 7.72
C GLY A 12 -4.71 18.00 6.72
N GLU A 13 -4.34 17.04 5.86
CA GLU A 13 -5.21 16.50 4.81
C GLU A 13 -5.90 15.19 5.20
N LEU A 14 -5.47 14.54 6.28
CA LEU A 14 -6.06 13.27 6.73
C LEU A 14 -7.56 13.43 7.02
N GLY A 15 -8.33 12.44 6.58
CA GLY A 15 -9.78 12.42 6.77
C GLY A 15 -10.58 13.14 5.69
N LYS A 16 -9.93 13.84 4.76
CA LYS A 16 -10.64 14.46 3.64
C LYS A 16 -11.10 13.40 2.63
N PRO A 17 -12.31 13.54 2.06
CA PRO A 17 -12.88 12.49 1.22
C PRO A 17 -12.18 12.29 -0.14
N ASP A 18 -11.36 13.24 -0.57
CA ASP A 18 -10.61 13.18 -1.82
C ASP A 18 -9.18 12.69 -1.65
N LEU A 19 -8.81 12.22 -0.44
CA LEU A 19 -7.48 11.70 -0.15
C LEU A 19 -7.57 10.24 0.31
N VAL A 20 -6.78 9.38 -0.33
CA VAL A 20 -6.57 7.99 0.10
C VAL A 20 -5.08 7.80 0.38
N VAL A 21 -4.77 7.25 1.54
CA VAL A 21 -3.39 6.93 1.93
C VAL A 21 -3.21 5.42 1.86
N LEU A 22 -2.21 4.98 1.10
CA LEU A 22 -1.84 3.57 1.00
C LEU A 22 -0.47 3.37 1.65
N ASP A 23 -0.40 2.42 2.58
CA ASP A 23 0.86 2.00 3.18
C ASP A 23 1.42 0.85 2.36
N CYS A 24 2.51 1.11 1.64
CA CYS A 24 3.15 0.16 0.74
C CYS A 24 4.39 -0.49 1.37
N SER A 25 4.52 -0.44 2.68
CA SER A 25 5.65 -1.04 3.40
C SER A 25 5.74 -2.53 3.10
N THR A 26 6.96 -2.99 2.81
CA THR A 26 7.23 -4.40 2.55
C THR A 26 8.68 -4.71 2.92
N TYR A 27 9.02 -5.99 2.90
CA TYR A 27 10.38 -6.46 3.17
C TYR A 27 10.95 -7.18 1.96
N LEU A 28 12.26 -7.10 1.78
CA LEU A 28 12.95 -7.83 0.72
C LEU A 28 12.92 -9.34 1.01
N PRO A 29 12.97 -10.18 -0.02
CA PRO A 29 13.05 -11.63 0.18
C PRO A 29 14.21 -11.99 1.11
N GLY A 30 13.95 -12.80 2.13
CA GLY A 30 14.94 -13.19 3.12
C GLY A 30 15.16 -12.19 4.26
N GLU A 31 14.62 -10.98 4.18
CA GLU A 31 14.62 -10.03 5.30
C GLU A 31 13.63 -10.49 6.38
N PRO A 32 14.03 -10.46 7.68
CA PRO A 32 13.07 -10.71 8.75
C PRO A 32 12.10 -9.54 8.86
N GLY A 33 10.81 -9.84 9.01
CA GLY A 33 9.79 -8.82 9.19
C GLY A 33 8.40 -9.34 8.86
N ASP A 34 7.40 -8.66 9.38
CA ASP A 34 5.98 -8.94 9.13
C ASP A 34 5.28 -7.62 8.82
N LYS A 35 5.01 -7.37 7.54
CA LYS A 35 4.37 -6.13 7.12
C LYS A 35 2.94 -5.98 7.64
N HIS A 36 2.19 -7.08 7.78
CA HIS A 36 0.84 -7.05 8.34
C HIS A 36 0.88 -6.74 9.84
N GLY A 37 1.78 -7.38 10.57
CA GLY A 37 2.00 -7.10 11.99
C GLY A 37 2.50 -5.67 12.22
N GLY A 38 3.43 -5.21 11.42
CA GLY A 38 3.92 -3.82 11.47
C GLY A 38 2.82 -2.81 11.21
N PHE A 39 1.97 -3.04 10.22
CA PHE A 39 0.82 -2.18 9.94
C PHE A 39 -0.17 -2.14 11.11
N ARG A 40 -0.49 -3.30 11.70
CA ARG A 40 -1.37 -3.37 12.87
C ARG A 40 -0.78 -2.64 14.09
N ALA A 41 0.53 -2.71 14.25
CA ALA A 41 1.20 -2.08 15.40
C ALA A 41 1.21 -0.55 15.30
N ALA A 42 1.51 -0.03 14.11
CA ALA A 42 1.55 1.42 13.90
C ALA A 42 1.41 1.75 12.40
N HIS A 43 0.45 2.59 12.07
CA HIS A 43 0.27 3.11 10.71
C HIS A 43 -0.36 4.50 10.75
N ILE A 44 -0.29 5.21 9.63
CA ILE A 44 -0.94 6.51 9.49
C ILE A 44 -2.46 6.33 9.67
N PRO A 45 -3.12 7.15 10.50
CA PRO A 45 -4.57 7.03 10.70
C PRO A 45 -5.35 7.02 9.39
N GLY A 46 -6.22 6.03 9.21
CA GLY A 46 -7.01 5.86 8.00
C GLY A 46 -6.28 5.25 6.80
N ALA A 47 -4.98 4.99 6.90
CA ALA A 47 -4.24 4.33 5.83
C ALA A 47 -4.70 2.89 5.63
N ARG A 48 -4.61 2.42 4.39
CA ARG A 48 -4.89 1.03 4.01
C ARG A 48 -3.59 0.36 3.60
N LEU A 49 -3.42 -0.90 3.96
CA LEU A 49 -2.23 -1.65 3.57
C LEU A 49 -2.33 -2.07 2.10
N PHE A 50 -1.38 -1.61 1.29
CA PHE A 50 -1.20 -2.06 -0.09
C PHE A 50 -0.17 -3.19 -0.07
N ASP A 51 -0.64 -4.44 -0.10
CA ASP A 51 0.23 -5.61 -0.07
C ASP A 51 0.67 -5.95 -1.49
N ILE A 52 1.89 -5.58 -1.85
CA ILE A 52 2.42 -5.80 -3.20
C ILE A 52 2.48 -7.29 -3.55
N ASP A 53 2.72 -8.16 -2.58
CA ASP A 53 2.79 -9.62 -2.85
C ASP A 53 1.42 -10.19 -3.22
N LEU A 54 0.35 -9.59 -2.68
CA LEU A 54 -1.02 -9.98 -3.03
C LEU A 54 -1.47 -9.38 -4.35
N ILE A 55 -1.12 -8.11 -4.61
CA ILE A 55 -1.67 -7.32 -5.73
C ILE A 55 -0.93 -7.60 -7.03
N ALA A 56 0.37 -7.89 -6.98
CA ALA A 56 1.17 -8.21 -8.16
C ALA A 56 0.60 -9.41 -8.93
N ASP A 57 1.00 -9.55 -10.19
CA ASP A 57 0.54 -10.65 -11.05
C ASP A 57 0.99 -12.00 -10.51
N PRO A 58 0.05 -12.88 -10.07
CA PRO A 58 0.41 -14.18 -9.50
C PRO A 58 0.84 -15.20 -10.56
N GLU A 59 0.54 -14.93 -11.84
CA GLU A 59 0.87 -15.84 -12.94
C GLU A 59 2.28 -15.63 -13.48
N ASP A 60 2.92 -14.51 -13.14
CA ASP A 60 4.28 -14.23 -13.59
C ASP A 60 5.30 -14.95 -12.71
N THR A 61 6.34 -15.50 -13.34
CA THR A 61 7.43 -16.15 -12.63
C THR A 61 8.35 -15.15 -11.93
N LEU A 62 8.34 -13.89 -12.38
CA LEU A 62 9.09 -12.82 -11.74
C LEU A 62 8.23 -12.18 -10.63
N PRO A 63 8.85 -11.79 -9.51
CA PRO A 63 8.11 -11.15 -8.42
C PRO A 63 7.68 -9.73 -8.77
N HIS A 64 6.57 -9.30 -8.19
CA HIS A 64 6.10 -7.91 -8.22
C HIS A 64 5.84 -7.36 -9.63
N MET A 65 5.41 -8.21 -10.55
CA MET A 65 5.04 -7.76 -11.90
C MET A 65 3.66 -7.11 -11.91
N VAL A 66 3.43 -6.24 -12.89
CA VAL A 66 2.19 -5.48 -13.01
C VAL A 66 1.00 -6.43 -13.19
N PRO A 67 -0.03 -6.34 -12.34
CA PRO A 67 -1.23 -7.16 -12.48
C PRO A 67 -2.09 -6.69 -13.64
N SER A 68 -3.09 -7.51 -14.02
CA SER A 68 -4.13 -7.06 -14.95
C SER A 68 -4.92 -5.89 -14.34
N ALA A 69 -5.52 -5.06 -15.21
CA ALA A 69 -6.36 -3.96 -14.75
C ALA A 69 -7.54 -4.46 -13.90
N ALA A 70 -8.14 -5.60 -14.28
CA ALA A 70 -9.24 -6.19 -13.53
C ALA A 70 -8.82 -6.65 -12.14
N ARG A 71 -7.66 -7.30 -12.01
CA ARG A 71 -7.13 -7.72 -10.71
C ARG A 71 -6.81 -6.54 -9.82
N PHE A 72 -6.13 -5.53 -10.38
CA PHE A 72 -5.79 -4.31 -9.65
C PHE A 72 -7.05 -3.61 -9.13
N ALA A 73 -8.03 -3.41 -9.99
CA ALA A 73 -9.29 -2.74 -9.62
C ALA A 73 -10.03 -3.50 -8.53
N ALA A 74 -10.09 -4.84 -8.62
CA ALA A 74 -10.78 -5.65 -7.62
C ALA A 74 -10.08 -5.61 -6.27
N LEU A 75 -8.77 -5.76 -6.22
CA LEU A 75 -8.02 -5.83 -4.96
C LEU A 75 -7.82 -4.46 -4.32
N VAL A 76 -7.48 -3.45 -5.09
CA VAL A 76 -7.27 -2.09 -4.56
C VAL A 76 -8.60 -1.42 -4.23
N GLY A 77 -9.62 -1.64 -5.04
CA GLY A 77 -10.96 -1.11 -4.76
C GLY A 77 -11.60 -1.68 -3.49
N ALA A 78 -11.16 -2.86 -3.04
CA ALA A 78 -11.64 -3.50 -1.82
C ALA A 78 -10.95 -3.02 -0.53
N LEU A 79 -9.91 -2.23 -0.65
CA LEU A 79 -9.16 -1.74 0.52
C LEU A 79 -9.94 -0.74 1.37
#